data_133b35ebad9930d5e6bb5e36031634a9
#
_entry.id   133b35ebad9930d5e6bb5e36031634a9
#
_cell.length_a   1.000
_cell.length_b   1.000
_cell.length_c   1.000
_cell.angle_alpha   90.00
_cell.angle_beta   90.00
_cell.angle_gamma   90.00
#
_symmetry.space_group_name_H-M   'P 1'
#
loop_
_entity.id
_entity.type
_entity.pdbx_description
1 polymer ?
#
loop_
_entity_poly.entity_id
_entity_poly.type
_entity_poly.pdbx_seq_one_letter_code
_entity_poly.pdbx_strand_id
1 'polypeptide(L)'
;MTETNPTDTTTAGAEITPEHPVVVLGAGPAGLTAGYLLAKQGKPVIVLESTDQVGGIARTQVRDGYRFDLGGHRFFTKVKEVDDLWHEIMKEEFLRRPRQSRIYWNKKFLEYPLQGMDVIRKLGPVELTRALLSYLWAALKPKGREDTVEQWISNRFGRRLYQLFFKTYTEKVWGVPCTEIRAEWAAQRIKNLSFFSAAKSAFFGNKGNKITSLIEAFNYPRYGPGQ
;
A
#
# COMPACT_ATOMS: atom_id res chain seq x y z
N MET A 1 10.10 51.21 -38.87
CA MET A 1 9.39 50.70 -37.71
C MET A 1 9.90 49.27 -37.47
N THR A 2 10.85 49.13 -36.62
CA THR A 2 11.52 47.86 -36.27
C THR A 2 10.93 47.38 -34.98
N GLU A 3 10.17 46.24 -35.03
CA GLU A 3 9.67 45.54 -33.87
C GLU A 3 10.81 44.81 -33.19
N THR A 4 11.07 45.17 -31.96
CA THR A 4 11.97 44.46 -31.05
C THR A 4 11.19 43.39 -30.31
N ASN A 5 11.58 42.14 -30.53
CA ASN A 5 11.09 40.93 -29.83
C ASN A 5 11.59 40.95 -28.38
N PRO A 6 10.76 40.76 -27.37
CA PRO A 6 11.22 40.67 -25.98
C PRO A 6 11.82 39.30 -25.71
N THR A 7 13.02 39.37 -25.32
CA THR A 7 13.98 38.38 -24.87
C THR A 7 13.47 37.32 -23.87
N ASP A 8 13.81 36.14 -24.26
CA ASP A 8 14.15 34.93 -23.52
C ASP A 8 14.67 35.20 -22.09
N THR A 9 13.83 34.98 -21.09
CA THR A 9 14.24 34.89 -19.69
C THR A 9 14.56 33.44 -19.36
N THR A 10 15.69 32.97 -19.83
CA THR A 10 16.38 31.82 -19.28
C THR A 10 16.69 32.15 -17.82
N THR A 11 15.91 31.64 -16.87
CA THR A 11 16.26 31.59 -15.47
C THR A 11 17.48 30.69 -15.34
N ALA A 12 18.66 31.27 -15.45
CA ALA A 12 19.90 30.63 -15.06
C ALA A 12 19.76 30.17 -13.61
N GLY A 13 19.75 28.85 -13.40
CA GLY A 13 19.78 28.27 -12.07
C GLY A 13 20.96 28.88 -11.31
N ALA A 14 20.69 29.51 -10.18
CA ALA A 14 21.73 30.08 -9.35
C ALA A 14 22.76 28.97 -9.04
N GLU A 15 24.02 29.17 -9.43
CA GLU A 15 25.12 28.30 -9.01
C GLU A 15 25.17 28.32 -7.48
N ILE A 16 24.92 27.15 -6.88
CA ILE A 16 24.97 26.99 -5.41
C ILE A 16 26.44 26.97 -5.05
N THR A 17 26.92 28.10 -4.54
CA THR A 17 28.30 28.22 -4.04
C THR A 17 28.47 27.40 -2.76
N PRO A 18 29.71 26.95 -2.41
CA PRO A 18 29.97 26.18 -1.18
C PRO A 18 29.53 26.85 0.12
N GLU A 19 29.32 28.15 0.10
CA GLU A 19 28.88 28.95 1.26
C GLU A 19 27.38 28.84 1.56
N HIS A 20 26.58 28.30 0.60
CA HIS A 20 25.13 28.20 0.75
C HIS A 20 24.66 26.75 0.62
N PRO A 21 24.66 25.98 1.73
CA PRO A 21 24.22 24.60 1.70
C PRO A 21 22.73 24.51 1.40
N VAL A 22 22.33 23.46 0.68
CA VAL A 22 20.92 23.12 0.52
C VAL A 22 20.37 22.60 1.85
N VAL A 23 19.30 23.21 2.35
CA VAL A 23 18.66 22.78 3.60
C VAL A 23 17.45 21.91 3.24
N VAL A 24 17.46 20.68 3.75
CA VAL A 24 16.36 19.71 3.62
C VAL A 24 15.62 19.64 4.96
N LEU A 25 14.32 19.89 4.93
CA LEU A 25 13.47 19.83 6.13
C LEU A 25 12.80 18.46 6.25
N GLY A 26 13.15 17.73 7.31
CA GLY A 26 12.67 16.40 7.63
C GLY A 26 13.60 15.28 7.15
N ALA A 27 13.97 14.38 8.09
CA ALA A 27 14.80 13.20 7.83
C ALA A 27 13.96 11.92 7.68
N GLY A 28 12.81 12.01 7.04
CA GLY A 28 12.08 10.84 6.53
C GLY A 28 12.72 10.31 5.23
N PRO A 29 12.21 9.21 4.63
CA PRO A 29 12.80 8.62 3.43
C PRO A 29 13.00 9.60 2.28
N ALA A 30 12.07 10.53 2.08
CA ALA A 30 12.16 11.54 1.02
C ALA A 30 13.32 12.53 1.27
N GLY A 31 13.41 13.08 2.48
CA GLY A 31 14.46 14.04 2.84
C GLY A 31 15.84 13.41 2.85
N LEU A 32 15.95 12.20 3.42
CA LEU A 32 17.23 11.45 3.41
C LEU A 32 17.68 11.10 2.00
N THR A 33 16.76 10.71 1.11
CA THR A 33 17.06 10.46 -0.31
C THR A 33 17.54 11.73 -1.01
N ALA A 34 16.86 12.86 -0.80
CA ALA A 34 17.29 14.14 -1.37
C ALA A 34 18.68 14.55 -0.87
N GLY A 35 18.90 14.46 0.46
CA GLY A 35 20.21 14.74 1.07
C GLY A 35 21.33 13.85 0.53
N TYR A 36 21.08 12.55 0.42
CA TYR A 36 22.02 11.58 -0.14
C TYR A 36 22.40 11.90 -1.58
N LEU A 37 21.41 12.15 -2.44
CA LEU A 37 21.64 12.45 -3.86
C LEU A 37 22.37 13.78 -4.07
N LEU A 38 22.09 14.80 -3.26
CA LEU A 38 22.81 16.07 -3.27
C LEU A 38 24.26 15.89 -2.83
N ALA A 39 24.50 15.19 -1.74
CA ALA A 39 25.83 14.88 -1.24
C ALA A 39 26.65 14.07 -2.26
N LYS A 40 26.01 13.10 -2.94
CA LYS A 40 26.62 12.30 -4.00
C LYS A 40 27.05 13.16 -5.21
N GLN A 41 26.40 14.30 -5.43
CA GLN A 41 26.76 15.29 -6.45
C GLN A 41 27.81 16.31 -5.95
N GLY A 42 28.34 16.14 -4.74
CA GLY A 42 29.30 17.06 -4.13
C GLY A 42 28.70 18.38 -3.64
N LYS A 43 27.36 18.48 -3.55
CA LYS A 43 26.69 19.70 -3.07
C LYS A 43 26.62 19.68 -1.54
N PRO A 44 26.97 20.80 -0.89
CA PRO A 44 26.78 20.92 0.56
C PRO A 44 25.28 20.80 0.90
N VAL A 45 24.96 19.96 1.88
CA VAL A 45 23.57 19.72 2.31
C VAL A 45 23.48 19.60 3.82
N ILE A 46 22.43 20.18 4.38
CA ILE A 46 22.05 20.07 5.78
C ILE A 46 20.65 19.48 5.85
N VAL A 47 20.47 18.36 6.57
CA VAL A 47 19.15 17.77 6.80
C VAL A 47 18.75 18.10 8.25
N LEU A 48 17.61 18.76 8.43
CA LEU A 48 17.05 19.10 9.71
C LEU A 48 15.86 18.19 10.04
N GLU A 49 15.91 17.57 11.23
CA GLU A 49 14.84 16.72 11.76
C GLU A 49 14.30 17.30 13.06
N SER A 50 12.99 17.26 13.24
CA SER A 50 12.33 17.82 14.41
C SER A 50 12.39 16.91 15.64
N THR A 51 12.70 15.62 15.44
CA THR A 51 12.78 14.61 16.49
C THR A 51 14.23 14.13 16.66
N ASP A 52 14.48 13.37 17.69
CA ASP A 52 15.77 12.74 17.99
C ASP A 52 16.07 11.50 17.14
N GLN A 53 15.12 11.09 16.31
CA GLN A 53 15.20 9.89 15.48
C GLN A 53 14.83 10.16 14.03
N VAL A 54 15.72 9.79 13.10
CA VAL A 54 15.47 9.84 11.65
C VAL A 54 14.54 8.72 11.20
N GLY A 55 14.06 8.80 9.95
CA GLY A 55 13.22 7.79 9.31
C GLY A 55 11.74 8.20 9.18
N GLY A 56 11.29 9.24 9.88
CA GLY A 56 9.90 9.72 9.78
C GLY A 56 8.89 8.60 10.07
N ILE A 57 7.92 8.40 9.19
CA ILE A 57 6.93 7.32 9.33
C ILE A 57 7.50 5.92 9.09
N ALA A 58 8.68 5.80 8.46
CA ALA A 58 9.35 4.54 8.20
C ALA A 58 10.35 4.13 9.30
N ARG A 59 10.42 4.89 10.39
CA ARG A 59 11.34 4.59 11.49
C ARG A 59 11.02 3.26 12.17
N THR A 60 12.08 2.61 12.63
CA THR A 60 12.01 1.38 13.41
C THR A 60 12.25 1.70 14.88
N GLN A 61 11.33 1.33 15.75
CA GLN A 61 11.49 1.46 17.19
C GLN A 61 12.25 0.25 17.75
N VAL A 62 13.14 0.50 18.70
CA VAL A 62 13.86 -0.56 19.42
C VAL A 62 13.45 -0.54 20.88
N ARG A 63 12.96 -1.67 21.37
CA ARG A 63 12.60 -1.84 22.79
C ARG A 63 13.00 -3.23 23.27
N ASP A 64 13.74 -3.28 24.36
CA ASP A 64 14.20 -4.53 24.98
C ASP A 64 14.91 -5.48 23.99
N GLY A 65 15.70 -4.91 23.06
CA GLY A 65 16.39 -5.64 21.99
C GLY A 65 15.55 -6.04 20.78
N TYR A 66 14.23 -5.84 20.85
CA TYR A 66 13.32 -6.09 19.74
C TYR A 66 13.16 -4.84 18.85
N ARG A 67 13.00 -5.06 17.54
CA ARG A 67 12.77 -4.02 16.54
C ARG A 67 11.35 -4.07 16.02
N PHE A 68 10.69 -2.93 16.02
CA PHE A 68 9.29 -2.80 15.59
C PHE A 68 9.16 -1.63 14.61
N ASP A 69 8.60 -1.89 13.46
CA ASP A 69 8.22 -0.82 12.55
C ASP A 69 6.91 -0.19 12.99
N LEU A 70 6.79 1.12 12.82
CA LEU A 70 5.55 1.86 13.10
C LEU A 70 4.45 1.64 12.06
N GLY A 71 4.51 0.54 11.34
CA GLY A 71 3.55 0.16 10.31
C GLY A 71 4.08 -0.98 9.44
N GLY A 72 3.33 -1.33 8.41
CA GLY A 72 3.71 -2.39 7.48
C GLY A 72 4.63 -1.89 6.38
N HIS A 73 5.85 -1.56 6.68
CA HIS A 73 6.83 -1.05 5.73
C HIS A 73 7.46 -2.19 4.92
N ARG A 74 6.92 -2.43 3.75
CA ARG A 74 7.42 -3.43 2.80
C ARG A 74 7.91 -2.71 1.56
N PHE A 75 9.20 -2.75 1.30
CA PHE A 75 9.74 -2.13 0.10
C PHE A 75 9.31 -2.90 -1.14
N PHE A 76 8.63 -2.21 -2.01
CA PHE A 76 8.28 -2.65 -3.33
C PHE A 76 8.11 -1.45 -4.25
N THR A 77 8.80 -1.47 -5.37
CA THR A 77 8.67 -0.44 -6.40
C THR A 77 8.66 -1.06 -7.79
N LYS A 78 8.09 -0.35 -8.76
CA LYS A 78 8.19 -0.64 -10.20
C LYS A 78 9.10 0.35 -10.90
N VAL A 79 9.58 1.34 -10.18
CA VAL A 79 10.48 2.39 -10.67
C VAL A 79 11.90 1.90 -10.49
N LYS A 80 12.58 1.65 -11.61
CA LYS A 80 13.92 1.03 -11.60
C LYS A 80 14.94 1.87 -10.84
N GLU A 81 14.91 3.17 -11.02
CA GLU A 81 15.85 4.11 -10.38
C GLU A 81 15.74 4.06 -8.85
N VAL A 82 14.52 3.89 -8.34
CA VAL A 82 14.27 3.75 -6.89
C VAL A 82 14.77 2.39 -6.40
N ASP A 83 14.56 1.34 -7.16
CA ASP A 83 15.05 -0.01 -6.82
C ASP A 83 16.58 -0.06 -6.77
N ASP A 84 17.23 0.49 -7.79
CA ASP A 84 18.68 0.57 -7.90
C ASP A 84 19.28 1.38 -6.72
N LEU A 85 18.68 2.52 -6.37
CA LEU A 85 19.11 3.35 -5.24
C LEU A 85 19.07 2.59 -3.92
N TRP A 86 17.97 1.86 -3.66
CA TRP A 86 17.85 1.07 -2.44
C TRP A 86 18.84 -0.07 -2.38
N HIS A 87 19.10 -0.74 -3.50
CA HIS A 87 20.12 -1.79 -3.60
C HIS A 87 21.55 -1.23 -3.44
N GLU A 88 21.79 -0.02 -3.97
CA GLU A 88 23.07 0.67 -3.79
C GLU A 88 23.36 0.97 -2.30
N ILE A 89 22.35 1.48 -1.58
CA ILE A 89 22.49 1.87 -0.16
C ILE A 89 22.54 0.63 0.73
N MET A 90 21.61 -0.30 0.55
CA MET A 90 21.40 -1.41 1.50
C MET A 90 22.26 -2.65 1.22
N LYS A 91 22.73 -2.81 -0.02
CA LYS A 91 23.60 -3.93 -0.43
C LYS A 91 23.05 -5.28 0.06
N GLU A 92 23.89 -6.06 0.79
CA GLU A 92 23.54 -7.38 1.32
C GLU A 92 22.55 -7.35 2.49
N GLU A 93 22.34 -6.20 3.10
CA GLU A 93 21.37 -6.03 4.18
C GLU A 93 19.94 -5.88 3.68
N PHE A 94 19.72 -5.84 2.36
CA PHE A 94 18.41 -5.79 1.74
C PHE A 94 17.88 -7.19 1.48
N LEU A 95 17.19 -7.75 2.47
CA LEU A 95 16.79 -9.14 2.51
C LEU A 95 15.48 -9.36 1.76
N ARG A 96 15.47 -10.27 0.79
CA ARG A 96 14.22 -10.69 0.16
C ARG A 96 13.42 -11.59 1.10
N ARG A 97 12.17 -11.20 1.40
CA ARG A 97 11.28 -11.91 2.30
C ARG A 97 9.98 -12.30 1.61
N PRO A 98 9.49 -13.54 1.81
CA PRO A 98 8.16 -13.92 1.35
C PRO A 98 7.10 -13.16 2.14
N ARG A 99 6.05 -12.75 1.45
CA ARG A 99 4.93 -12.10 2.10
C ARG A 99 4.12 -13.12 2.89
N GLN A 100 4.03 -12.92 4.18
CA GLN A 100 3.10 -13.66 5.05
C GLN A 100 2.07 -12.67 5.58
N SER A 101 0.85 -12.74 5.06
CA SER A 101 -0.27 -11.95 5.55
C SER A 101 -1.42 -12.88 5.86
N ARG A 102 -2.10 -12.62 6.96
CA ARG A 102 -3.27 -13.38 7.37
C ARG A 102 -4.33 -12.44 7.90
N ILE A 103 -5.59 -12.77 7.65
CA ILE A 103 -6.72 -12.06 8.23
C ILE A 103 -7.18 -12.85 9.45
N TYR A 104 -7.15 -12.21 10.63
CA TYR A 104 -7.73 -12.79 11.84
C TYR A 104 -9.22 -12.51 11.85
N TRP A 105 -10.03 -13.56 11.80
CA TRP A 105 -11.48 -13.49 11.80
C TRP A 105 -12.07 -14.62 12.65
N ASN A 106 -12.95 -14.26 13.56
CA ASN A 106 -13.68 -15.21 14.43
C ASN A 106 -12.79 -16.32 15.03
N LYS A 107 -11.70 -15.92 15.69
CA LYS A 107 -10.67 -16.79 16.29
C LYS A 107 -9.95 -17.72 15.30
N LYS A 108 -10.01 -17.44 13.98
CA LYS A 108 -9.34 -18.18 12.92
C LYS A 108 -8.49 -17.26 12.09
N PHE A 109 -7.39 -17.75 11.56
CA PHE A 109 -6.57 -17.04 10.60
C PHE A 109 -6.93 -17.47 9.17
N LEU A 110 -7.33 -16.54 8.35
CA LEU A 110 -7.56 -16.74 6.92
C LEU A 110 -6.30 -16.37 6.14
N GLU A 111 -6.00 -17.12 5.10
CA GLU A 111 -4.91 -16.80 4.17
C GLU A 111 -5.20 -15.48 3.43
N TYR A 112 -4.16 -14.67 3.22
CA TYR A 112 -4.26 -13.47 2.40
C TYR A 112 -3.19 -13.49 1.30
N PRO A 113 -3.55 -13.41 0.02
CA PRO A 113 -4.92 -13.19 -0.52
C PRO A 113 -5.90 -14.29 -0.13
N LEU A 114 -7.17 -13.93 0.01
CA LEU A 114 -8.21 -14.89 0.37
C LEU A 114 -8.26 -16.03 -0.65
N GLN A 115 -8.02 -17.23 -0.17
CA GLN A 115 -8.14 -18.45 -0.98
C GLN A 115 -9.55 -19.03 -0.77
N GLY A 116 -10.26 -19.30 -1.87
CA GLY A 116 -11.66 -19.71 -1.79
C GLY A 116 -11.88 -20.96 -0.95
N MET A 117 -11.05 -22.00 -1.10
CA MET A 117 -11.16 -23.22 -0.30
C MET A 117 -10.84 -23.01 1.18
N ASP A 118 -9.91 -22.12 1.51
CA ASP A 118 -9.60 -21.76 2.90
C ASP A 118 -10.79 -21.04 3.54
N VAL A 119 -11.39 -20.09 2.80
CA VAL A 119 -12.59 -19.38 3.23
C VAL A 119 -13.77 -20.34 3.45
N ILE A 120 -14.03 -21.24 2.49
CA ILE A 120 -15.14 -22.22 2.58
C ILE A 120 -14.97 -23.10 3.82
N ARG A 121 -13.78 -23.64 4.06
CA ARG A 121 -13.51 -24.50 5.22
C ARG A 121 -13.64 -23.77 6.55
N LYS A 122 -13.25 -22.49 6.60
CA LYS A 122 -13.20 -21.72 7.86
C LYS A 122 -14.51 -21.01 8.18
N LEU A 123 -15.29 -20.60 7.17
CA LEU A 123 -16.61 -20.01 7.41
C LEU A 123 -17.63 -21.03 7.93
N GLY A 124 -17.56 -22.25 7.46
CA GLY A 124 -18.56 -23.28 7.74
C GLY A 124 -19.82 -23.16 6.86
N PRO A 125 -20.66 -24.21 6.82
CA PRO A 125 -21.75 -24.32 5.86
C PRO A 125 -22.84 -23.24 6.04
N VAL A 126 -23.17 -22.87 7.27
CA VAL A 126 -24.22 -21.88 7.54
C VAL A 126 -23.84 -20.49 7.04
N GLU A 127 -22.63 -20.03 7.36
CA GLU A 127 -22.16 -18.72 6.91
C GLU A 127 -21.92 -18.70 5.41
N LEU A 128 -21.43 -19.78 4.83
CA LEU A 128 -21.25 -19.91 3.40
C LEU A 128 -22.59 -19.80 2.66
N THR A 129 -23.64 -20.50 3.13
CA THR A 129 -24.97 -20.40 2.55
C THR A 129 -25.55 -19.00 2.64
N ARG A 130 -25.43 -18.34 3.80
CA ARG A 130 -25.86 -16.94 3.99
C ARG A 130 -25.11 -15.98 3.05
N ALA A 131 -23.81 -16.17 2.90
CA ALA A 131 -23.00 -15.36 1.99
C ALA A 131 -23.40 -15.56 0.54
N LEU A 132 -23.62 -16.82 0.12
CA LEU A 132 -24.07 -17.17 -1.23
C LEU A 132 -25.44 -16.60 -1.53
N LEU A 133 -26.43 -16.77 -0.66
CA LEU A 133 -27.76 -16.20 -0.85
C LEU A 133 -27.72 -14.67 -0.92
N SER A 134 -26.93 -14.03 -0.07
CA SER A 134 -26.73 -12.58 -0.09
C SER A 134 -26.07 -12.10 -1.40
N TYR A 135 -25.13 -12.87 -1.94
CA TYR A 135 -24.49 -12.60 -3.24
C TYR A 135 -25.49 -12.75 -4.40
N LEU A 136 -26.22 -13.86 -4.44
CA LEU A 136 -27.25 -14.10 -5.48
C LEU A 136 -28.31 -13.00 -5.46
N TRP A 137 -28.78 -12.61 -4.28
CA TRP A 137 -29.71 -11.49 -4.13
C TRP A 137 -29.15 -10.18 -4.71
N ALA A 138 -27.89 -9.86 -4.39
CA ALA A 138 -27.25 -8.67 -4.91
C ALA A 138 -27.04 -8.72 -6.44
N ALA A 139 -26.79 -9.92 -7.00
CA ALA A 139 -26.62 -10.11 -8.44
C ALA A 139 -27.94 -9.97 -9.23
N LEU A 140 -29.06 -10.36 -8.62
CA LEU A 140 -30.40 -10.30 -9.24
C LEU A 140 -31.08 -8.94 -9.07
N LYS A 141 -30.72 -8.19 -8.02
CA LYS A 141 -31.31 -6.89 -7.73
C LYS A 141 -30.74 -5.82 -8.67
N PRO A 142 -31.58 -4.88 -9.17
CA PRO A 142 -31.08 -3.69 -9.84
C PRO A 142 -30.05 -2.95 -8.95
N LYS A 143 -28.96 -2.50 -9.53
CA LYS A 143 -27.94 -1.75 -8.79
C LYS A 143 -28.53 -0.46 -8.25
N GLY A 144 -28.50 -0.30 -6.94
CA GLY A 144 -28.92 0.92 -6.28
C GLY A 144 -27.82 2.00 -6.34
N ARG A 145 -27.95 3.02 -5.49
CA ARG A 145 -26.93 4.07 -5.34
C ARG A 145 -25.60 3.45 -4.92
N GLU A 146 -24.51 4.03 -5.39
CA GLU A 146 -23.13 3.60 -5.13
C GLU A 146 -22.27 4.79 -4.70
N ASP A 147 -22.75 5.59 -3.78
CA ASP A 147 -22.06 6.79 -3.29
C ASP A 147 -20.99 6.43 -2.25
N THR A 148 -21.20 5.32 -1.52
CA THR A 148 -20.34 4.92 -0.41
C THR A 148 -19.72 3.54 -0.62
N VAL A 149 -18.63 3.27 0.13
CA VAL A 149 -17.96 1.95 0.14
C VAL A 149 -18.93 0.83 0.51
N GLU A 150 -19.80 1.05 1.52
CA GLU A 150 -20.81 0.07 1.90
C GLU A 150 -21.75 -0.27 0.73
N GLN A 151 -22.30 0.73 0.08
CA GLN A 151 -23.22 0.55 -1.05
C GLN A 151 -22.52 -0.15 -2.21
N TRP A 152 -21.34 0.32 -2.58
CA TRP A 152 -20.55 -0.19 -3.71
C TRP A 152 -20.18 -1.67 -3.54
N ILE A 153 -19.70 -2.06 -2.33
CA ILE A 153 -19.32 -3.45 -2.05
C ILE A 153 -20.56 -4.33 -1.91
N SER A 154 -21.59 -3.86 -1.19
CA SER A 154 -22.82 -4.63 -0.97
C SER A 154 -23.57 -4.91 -2.27
N ASN A 155 -23.58 -3.97 -3.20
CA ASN A 155 -24.23 -4.15 -4.53
C ASN A 155 -23.48 -5.15 -5.42
N ARG A 156 -22.19 -5.40 -5.20
CA ARG A 156 -21.37 -6.32 -6.00
C ARG A 156 -21.19 -7.69 -5.38
N PHE A 157 -20.99 -7.72 -4.07
CA PHE A 157 -20.60 -8.93 -3.35
C PHE A 157 -21.67 -9.41 -2.36
N GLY A 158 -22.74 -8.64 -2.19
CA GLY A 158 -23.79 -8.90 -1.21
C GLY A 158 -23.41 -8.38 0.18
N ARG A 159 -24.46 -8.03 0.93
CA ARG A 159 -24.30 -7.43 2.27
C ARG A 159 -23.56 -8.34 3.25
N ARG A 160 -23.74 -9.67 3.12
CA ARG A 160 -23.09 -10.61 4.05
C ARG A 160 -21.58 -10.64 3.88
N LEU A 161 -21.07 -10.71 2.66
CA LEU A 161 -19.63 -10.66 2.39
C LEU A 161 -19.03 -9.30 2.77
N TYR A 162 -19.76 -8.20 2.52
CA TYR A 162 -19.36 -6.89 3.00
C TYR A 162 -19.13 -6.88 4.51
N GLN A 163 -20.11 -7.36 5.30
CA GLN A 163 -20.02 -7.40 6.76
C GLN A 163 -18.87 -8.29 7.27
N LEU A 164 -18.65 -9.43 6.63
CA LEU A 164 -17.63 -10.40 7.06
C LEU A 164 -16.19 -9.93 6.81
N PHE A 165 -15.93 -9.35 5.65
CA PHE A 165 -14.55 -9.13 5.19
C PHE A 165 -14.16 -7.66 5.00
N PHE A 166 -15.12 -6.78 4.77
CA PHE A 166 -14.80 -5.40 4.41
C PHE A 166 -15.10 -4.41 5.52
N LYS A 167 -16.29 -4.47 6.12
CA LYS A 167 -16.75 -3.47 7.08
C LYS A 167 -15.76 -3.25 8.22
N THR A 168 -15.58 -4.25 9.06
CA THR A 168 -14.77 -4.13 10.28
C THR A 168 -13.32 -3.75 9.97
N TYR A 169 -12.74 -4.33 8.93
CA TYR A 169 -11.38 -4.00 8.52
C TYR A 169 -11.25 -2.55 8.05
N THR A 170 -12.15 -2.13 7.15
CA THR A 170 -12.10 -0.79 6.56
C THR A 170 -12.33 0.28 7.63
N GLU A 171 -13.35 0.12 8.46
CA GLU A 171 -13.67 1.05 9.54
C GLU A 171 -12.54 1.13 10.58
N LYS A 172 -11.91 0.00 10.90
CA LYS A 172 -10.75 -0.01 11.81
C LYS A 172 -9.54 0.72 11.25
N VAL A 173 -9.27 0.56 9.96
CA VAL A 173 -8.09 1.17 9.31
C VAL A 173 -8.28 2.67 9.09
N TRP A 174 -9.49 3.08 8.73
CA TRP A 174 -9.77 4.48 8.38
C TRP A 174 -10.33 5.31 9.55
N GLY A 175 -10.76 4.67 10.62
CA GLY A 175 -11.32 5.33 11.78
C GLY A 175 -12.69 5.99 11.54
N VAL A 176 -13.32 5.70 10.38
CA VAL A 176 -14.63 6.26 9.99
C VAL A 176 -15.54 5.15 9.44
N PRO A 177 -16.87 5.28 9.56
CA PRO A 177 -17.83 4.30 9.03
C PRO A 177 -17.72 4.15 7.50
N CYS A 178 -17.95 2.96 6.98
CA CYS A 178 -17.97 2.70 5.53
C CYS A 178 -19.07 3.48 4.79
N THR A 179 -20.07 3.99 5.51
CA THR A 179 -21.13 4.88 5.00
C THR A 179 -20.65 6.30 4.71
N GLU A 180 -19.50 6.70 5.24
CA GLU A 180 -18.90 8.02 5.05
C GLU A 180 -17.74 8.00 4.03
N ILE A 181 -17.20 6.80 3.75
CA ILE A 181 -16.11 6.65 2.77
C ILE A 181 -16.71 6.57 1.36
N ARG A 182 -16.21 7.40 0.44
CA ARG A 182 -16.70 7.46 -0.94
C ARG A 182 -16.38 6.17 -1.71
N ALA A 183 -17.31 5.79 -2.60
CA ALA A 183 -17.24 4.56 -3.41
C ALA A 183 -16.01 4.48 -4.31
N GLU A 184 -15.51 5.63 -4.82
CA GLU A 184 -14.32 5.68 -5.69
C GLU A 184 -13.09 5.07 -5.03
N TRP A 185 -12.98 5.19 -3.71
CA TRP A 185 -11.90 4.57 -2.96
C TRP A 185 -11.92 3.03 -3.10
N ALA A 186 -13.08 2.42 -2.97
CA ALA A 186 -13.23 0.97 -3.15
C ALA A 186 -12.98 0.57 -4.61
N ALA A 187 -13.52 1.32 -5.56
CA ALA A 187 -13.37 1.07 -6.99
C ALA A 187 -11.90 1.10 -7.46
N GLN A 188 -11.07 1.97 -6.88
CA GLN A 188 -9.65 2.05 -7.20
C GLN A 188 -8.85 0.85 -6.66
N ARG A 189 -9.21 0.33 -5.49
CA ARG A 189 -8.46 -0.73 -4.79
C ARG A 189 -8.95 -2.14 -5.08
N ILE A 190 -10.24 -2.29 -5.36
CA ILE A 190 -10.89 -3.58 -5.62
C ILE A 190 -11.09 -3.75 -7.13
N LYS A 191 -10.06 -3.41 -7.93
CA LYS A 191 -10.10 -3.65 -9.39
C LYS A 191 -10.04 -5.15 -9.66
N ASN A 192 -10.91 -5.63 -10.55
CA ASN A 192 -10.93 -7.01 -11.07
C ASN A 192 -11.23 -8.13 -10.05
N LEU A 193 -11.74 -7.84 -8.87
CA LEU A 193 -12.30 -8.85 -7.99
C LEU A 193 -13.72 -9.20 -8.43
N SER A 194 -13.87 -10.30 -9.15
CA SER A 194 -15.16 -10.95 -9.36
C SER A 194 -15.25 -12.16 -8.42
N PHE A 195 -16.32 -12.23 -7.63
CA PHE A 195 -16.57 -13.41 -6.79
C PHE A 195 -16.66 -14.68 -7.63
N PHE A 196 -17.21 -14.58 -8.83
CA PHE A 196 -17.31 -15.70 -9.75
C PHE A 196 -15.95 -16.17 -10.26
N SER A 197 -15.03 -15.28 -10.57
CA SER A 197 -13.67 -15.65 -10.95
C SER A 197 -12.86 -16.19 -9.75
N ALA A 198 -13.07 -15.65 -8.56
CA ALA A 198 -12.47 -16.18 -7.34
C ALA A 198 -13.03 -17.56 -6.97
N ALA A 199 -14.33 -17.76 -7.07
CA ALA A 199 -14.97 -19.06 -6.86
C ALA A 199 -14.54 -20.07 -7.93
N LYS A 200 -14.54 -19.70 -9.21
CA LYS A 200 -14.06 -20.55 -10.31
C LYS A 200 -12.61 -20.96 -10.10
N SER A 201 -11.76 -20.02 -9.72
CA SER A 201 -10.35 -20.30 -9.39
C SER A 201 -10.20 -21.25 -8.20
N ALA A 202 -11.07 -21.12 -7.18
CA ALA A 202 -11.08 -21.99 -6.02
C ALA A 202 -11.51 -23.44 -6.32
N PHE A 203 -12.50 -23.60 -7.23
CA PHE A 203 -13.04 -24.92 -7.57
C PHE A 203 -12.25 -25.64 -8.68
N PHE A 204 -11.72 -24.89 -9.65
CA PHE A 204 -11.09 -25.47 -10.84
C PHE A 204 -9.56 -25.34 -10.87
N GLY A 205 -8.96 -24.81 -9.81
CA GLY A 205 -7.50 -24.65 -9.73
C GLY A 205 -6.96 -23.69 -10.81
N ASN A 206 -6.50 -22.54 -10.43
CA ASN A 206 -6.01 -21.54 -11.39
C ASN A 206 -4.55 -21.78 -11.73
N LYS A 207 -4.26 -22.47 -12.85
CA LYS A 207 -2.90 -22.59 -13.40
C LYS A 207 -2.42 -21.34 -14.17
N GLY A 208 -3.21 -20.27 -14.29
CA GLY A 208 -2.89 -19.24 -15.28
C GLY A 208 -3.07 -17.76 -14.91
N ASN A 209 -3.77 -17.38 -13.85
CA ASN A 209 -3.95 -15.96 -13.50
C ASN A 209 -3.39 -15.63 -12.13
N LYS A 210 -2.10 -15.35 -12.07
CA LYS A 210 -1.52 -14.62 -10.92
C LYS A 210 -2.21 -13.26 -10.86
N ILE A 211 -2.86 -12.98 -9.71
CA ILE A 211 -3.40 -11.65 -9.45
C ILE A 211 -2.20 -10.71 -9.38
N THR A 212 -1.94 -10.01 -10.47
CA THR A 212 -0.75 -9.15 -10.71
C THR A 212 -0.65 -7.98 -9.71
N SER A 213 -1.66 -7.78 -8.87
CA SER A 213 -1.69 -6.72 -7.85
C SER A 213 -1.16 -7.15 -6.49
N LEU A 214 -0.83 -8.43 -6.30
CA LEU A 214 -0.40 -8.95 -5.01
C LEU A 214 1.09 -9.27 -5.02
N ILE A 215 1.82 -8.53 -4.21
CA ILE A 215 3.24 -8.72 -3.99
C ILE A 215 3.43 -10.04 -3.24
N GLU A 216 4.09 -11.03 -3.86
CA GLU A 216 4.40 -12.33 -3.24
C GLU A 216 5.64 -12.26 -2.34
N ALA A 217 6.59 -11.40 -2.68
CA ALA A 217 7.81 -11.16 -1.93
C ALA A 217 8.16 -9.67 -1.98
N PHE A 218 8.84 -9.19 -0.98
CA PHE A 218 9.31 -7.81 -0.87
C PHE A 218 10.73 -7.80 -0.32
N ASN A 219 11.41 -6.70 -0.52
CA ASN A 219 12.71 -6.48 0.11
C ASN A 219 12.50 -5.77 1.46
N TYR A 220 13.34 -6.14 2.42
CA TYR A 220 13.25 -5.62 3.78
C TYR A 220 14.66 -5.43 4.37
N PRO A 221 14.99 -4.23 4.88
CA PRO A 221 16.26 -3.99 5.55
C PRO A 221 16.42 -4.88 6.78
N ARG A 222 17.60 -5.43 6.99
CA ARG A 222 17.88 -6.41 8.07
C ARG A 222 17.46 -5.91 9.45
N TYR A 223 17.67 -4.65 9.73
CA TYR A 223 17.41 -4.03 11.03
C TYR A 223 16.17 -3.12 11.04
N GLY A 224 15.37 -3.16 9.98
CA GLY A 224 14.20 -2.34 9.79
C GLY A 224 14.44 -1.13 8.87
N PRO A 225 13.38 -0.53 8.31
CA PRO A 225 13.51 0.56 7.35
C PRO A 225 14.01 1.87 7.93
N GLY A 226 14.09 1.99 9.25
CA GLY A 226 14.62 3.17 9.95
C GLY A 226 16.09 3.05 10.36
N GLN A 227 16.84 2.09 9.78
CA GLN A 227 18.28 1.94 10.04
C GLN A 227 19.10 2.93 9.25
#